data_b52fafaedcdd644acef90a916bd9bc62
#
_entry.id   b52fafaedcdd644acef90a916bd9bc62
#
_cell.length_a   1.000
_cell.length_b   1.000
_cell.length_c   1.000
_cell.angle_alpha   90.00
_cell.angle_beta   90.00
_cell.angle_gamma   90.00
#
_symmetry.space_group_name_H-M   'P 1'
#
loop_
_entity.id
_entity.type
_entity.pdbx_description
1 polymer ?
#
loop_
_entity_poly.entity_id
_entity_poly.type
_entity_poly.pdbx_seq_one_letter_code
_entity_poly.pdbx_strand_id
1 'polypeptide(L)'
;MGIIFDTSVLIALERGAHGIEKLAAGRESEPFGISVVAVSELLHGVHRADSEKRRLTRGAFVEKVIQTFPLYPFDLSAARIYAKLWANLAKKGVTIGAHDLMIASTAIALGFSIVTADVRDFNKIKEVSVEKFVV
;
A
#
# COMPACT_ATOMS: atom_id res chain seq x y z
N MET A 1 -6.84 -12.78 9.26
CA MET A 1 -6.24 -11.43 9.20
C MET A 1 -6.23 -10.95 7.75
N GLY A 2 -6.55 -9.71 7.52
CA GLY A 2 -6.59 -9.16 6.17
C GLY A 2 -5.24 -8.65 5.69
N ILE A 3 -5.21 -8.21 4.43
CA ILE A 3 -4.00 -7.77 3.74
C ILE A 3 -4.24 -6.40 3.09
N ILE A 4 -3.31 -5.48 3.30
CA ILE A 4 -3.20 -4.23 2.53
C ILE A 4 -2.00 -4.36 1.60
N PHE A 5 -2.24 -4.15 0.30
CA PHE A 5 -1.15 -4.13 -0.68
C PHE A 5 -0.55 -2.73 -0.75
N ASP A 6 0.76 -2.65 -0.60
CA ASP A 6 1.50 -1.41 -0.83
C ASP A 6 1.56 -1.07 -2.32
N THR A 7 1.75 0.20 -2.63
CA THR A 7 1.86 0.72 -4.00
C THR A 7 2.90 -0.04 -4.83
N SER A 8 4.00 -0.45 -4.21
CA SER A 8 5.07 -1.19 -4.90
C SER A 8 4.58 -2.49 -5.53
N VAL A 9 3.63 -3.19 -4.87
CA VAL A 9 3.04 -4.41 -5.41
C VAL A 9 2.21 -4.09 -6.66
N LEU A 10 1.42 -3.03 -6.61
CA LEU A 10 0.58 -2.62 -7.73
C LEU A 10 1.42 -2.21 -8.94
N ILE A 11 2.52 -1.50 -8.71
CA ILE A 11 3.46 -1.13 -9.75
C ILE A 11 4.10 -2.38 -10.36
N ALA A 12 4.47 -3.35 -9.52
CA ALA A 12 5.03 -4.61 -10.01
C ALA A 12 4.02 -5.36 -10.90
N LEU A 13 2.74 -5.37 -10.51
CA LEU A 13 1.69 -5.98 -11.32
C LEU A 13 1.50 -5.27 -12.65
N GLU A 14 1.58 -3.94 -12.66
CA GLU A 14 1.53 -3.15 -13.89
C GLU A 14 2.64 -3.56 -14.85
N ARG A 15 3.81 -3.89 -14.31
CA ARG A 15 4.98 -4.32 -15.09
C ARG A 15 4.97 -5.80 -15.43
N GLY A 16 3.87 -6.51 -15.18
CA GLY A 16 3.69 -7.90 -15.55
C GLY A 16 4.10 -8.92 -14.50
N ALA A 17 4.35 -8.51 -13.26
CA ALA A 17 4.70 -9.46 -12.20
C ALA A 17 3.55 -10.42 -11.90
N HIS A 18 3.90 -11.62 -11.50
CA HIS A 18 2.97 -12.66 -11.08
C HIS A 18 3.19 -12.98 -9.60
N GLY A 19 2.33 -13.81 -9.03
CA GLY A 19 2.53 -14.29 -7.65
C GLY A 19 1.42 -13.91 -6.69
N ILE A 20 0.45 -13.10 -7.13
CA ILE A 20 -0.72 -12.77 -6.30
C ILE A 20 -1.47 -14.05 -5.93
N GLU A 21 -1.57 -14.98 -6.87
CA GLU A 21 -2.26 -16.27 -6.66
C GLU A 21 -1.60 -17.09 -5.56
N LYS A 22 -0.27 -17.10 -5.52
CA LYS A 22 0.47 -17.79 -4.46
C LYS A 22 0.22 -17.16 -3.10
N LEU A 23 0.20 -15.84 -3.08
CA LEU A 23 -0.05 -15.10 -1.86
C LEU A 23 -1.47 -15.34 -1.35
N ALA A 24 -2.44 -15.43 -2.25
CA ALA A 24 -3.84 -15.63 -1.92
C ALA A 24 -4.16 -17.08 -1.53
N ALA A 25 -3.29 -18.02 -1.86
CA ALA A 25 -3.53 -19.44 -1.58
C ALA A 25 -3.69 -19.67 -0.08
N GLY A 26 -4.80 -20.29 0.31
CA GLY A 26 -5.14 -20.53 1.72
C GLY A 26 -5.72 -19.32 2.45
N ARG A 27 -5.90 -18.20 1.76
CA ARG A 27 -6.39 -16.94 2.35
C ARG A 27 -7.63 -16.40 1.65
N GLU A 28 -8.34 -17.24 0.91
CA GLU A 28 -9.45 -16.78 0.06
C GLU A 28 -10.59 -16.14 0.87
N SER A 29 -10.69 -16.47 2.16
CA SER A 29 -11.69 -15.87 3.04
C SER A 29 -11.22 -14.59 3.74
N GLU A 30 -9.93 -14.23 3.63
CA GLU A 30 -9.41 -13.04 4.27
C GLU A 30 -9.69 -11.80 3.43
N PRO A 31 -10.08 -10.68 4.05
CA PRO A 31 -10.24 -9.45 3.31
C PRO A 31 -8.89 -8.93 2.81
N PHE A 32 -8.94 -8.22 1.68
CA PHE A 32 -7.74 -7.58 1.13
C PHE A 32 -8.14 -6.25 0.49
N GLY A 33 -7.17 -5.42 0.22
CA GLY A 33 -7.42 -4.18 -0.49
C GLY A 33 -6.21 -3.26 -0.49
N ILE A 34 -6.48 -2.01 -0.82
CA ILE A 34 -5.45 -0.98 -0.87
C ILE A 34 -5.93 0.27 -0.15
N SER A 35 -4.99 1.06 0.34
CA SER A 35 -5.28 2.37 0.92
C SER A 35 -5.59 3.38 -0.18
N VAL A 36 -6.51 4.32 0.08
CA VAL A 36 -6.73 5.45 -0.83
C VAL A 36 -5.47 6.29 -0.98
N VAL A 37 -4.54 6.24 -0.01
CA VAL A 37 -3.24 6.89 -0.13
C VAL A 37 -2.42 6.26 -1.26
N ALA A 38 -2.44 4.93 -1.39
CA ALA A 38 -1.80 4.24 -2.52
C ALA A 38 -2.45 4.64 -3.85
N VAL A 39 -3.76 4.80 -3.87
CA VAL A 39 -4.46 5.29 -5.07
C VAL A 39 -3.94 6.67 -5.47
N SER A 40 -3.76 7.56 -4.51
CA SER A 40 -3.24 8.91 -4.80
C SER A 40 -1.84 8.86 -5.40
N GLU A 41 -1.00 7.94 -4.93
CA GLU A 41 0.34 7.76 -5.51
C GLU A 41 0.30 7.26 -6.95
N LEU A 42 -0.58 6.29 -7.21
CA LEU A 42 -0.78 5.78 -8.58
C LEU A 42 -1.31 6.86 -9.52
N LEU A 43 -2.30 7.65 -9.07
CA LEU A 43 -2.85 8.75 -9.86
C LEU A 43 -1.81 9.84 -10.10
N HIS A 44 -0.97 10.14 -9.11
CA HIS A 44 0.14 11.07 -9.28
C HIS A 44 1.08 10.60 -10.39
N GLY A 45 1.34 9.29 -10.46
CA GLY A 45 2.13 8.70 -11.55
C GLY A 45 1.50 8.90 -12.92
N VAL A 46 0.16 8.87 -13.01
CA VAL A 46 -0.56 9.17 -14.26
C VAL A 46 -0.30 10.61 -14.69
N HIS A 47 -0.47 11.55 -13.75
CA HIS A 47 -0.29 12.99 -14.06
C HIS A 47 1.16 13.35 -14.37
N ARG A 48 2.13 12.57 -13.88
CA ARG A 48 3.55 12.79 -14.16
C ARG A 48 4.05 12.10 -15.43
N ALA A 49 3.21 11.33 -16.11
CA ALA A 49 3.62 10.61 -17.31
C ALA A 49 4.13 11.60 -18.36
N ASP A 50 5.22 11.22 -19.03
CA ASP A 50 5.94 12.10 -19.95
C ASP A 50 5.44 12.05 -21.40
N SER A 51 4.37 11.30 -21.66
CA SER A 51 3.72 11.25 -22.96
C SER A 51 2.23 10.95 -22.80
N GLU A 52 1.44 11.36 -23.79
CA GLU A 52 0.01 11.09 -23.81
C GLU A 52 -0.27 9.59 -23.81
N LYS A 53 0.51 8.83 -24.58
CA LYS A 53 0.37 7.38 -24.67
C LYS A 53 0.58 6.72 -23.30
N ARG A 54 1.63 7.11 -22.57
CA ARG A 54 1.91 6.57 -21.25
C ARG A 54 0.85 6.98 -20.24
N ARG A 55 0.37 8.22 -20.33
CA ARG A 55 -0.70 8.69 -19.45
C ARG A 55 -1.96 7.85 -19.63
N LEU A 56 -2.36 7.59 -20.85
CA LEU A 56 -3.56 6.79 -21.15
C LEU A 56 -3.38 5.33 -20.67
N THR A 57 -2.23 4.75 -20.92
CA THR A 57 -1.94 3.36 -20.50
C THR A 57 -1.95 3.22 -18.99
N ARG A 58 -1.25 4.11 -18.28
CA ARG A 58 -1.24 4.11 -16.81
C ARG A 58 -2.60 4.41 -16.23
N GLY A 59 -3.29 5.39 -16.80
CA GLY A 59 -4.63 5.75 -16.36
C GLY A 59 -5.60 4.58 -16.44
N ALA A 60 -5.56 3.83 -17.52
CA ALA A 60 -6.40 2.65 -17.69
C ALA A 60 -6.08 1.59 -16.62
N PHE A 61 -4.81 1.37 -16.33
CA PHE A 61 -4.39 0.42 -15.29
C PHE A 61 -4.90 0.87 -13.91
N VAL A 62 -4.70 2.14 -13.58
CA VAL A 62 -5.11 2.67 -12.26
C VAL A 62 -6.62 2.59 -12.10
N GLU A 63 -7.40 2.92 -13.13
CA GLU A 63 -8.86 2.80 -13.07
C GLU A 63 -9.29 1.35 -12.86
N LYS A 64 -8.59 0.40 -13.48
CA LYS A 64 -8.87 -1.02 -13.26
C LYS A 64 -8.57 -1.43 -11.82
N VAL A 65 -7.49 -0.93 -11.25
CA VAL A 65 -7.15 -1.17 -9.83
C VAL A 65 -8.26 -0.64 -8.92
N ILE A 66 -8.70 0.58 -9.16
CA ILE A 66 -9.78 1.22 -8.37
C ILE A 66 -11.06 0.38 -8.43
N GLN A 67 -11.38 -0.17 -9.59
CA GLN A 67 -12.59 -0.98 -9.76
C GLN A 67 -12.46 -2.38 -9.16
N THR A 68 -11.24 -2.90 -9.08
CA THR A 68 -10.98 -4.30 -8.71
C THR A 68 -10.76 -4.49 -7.21
N PHE A 69 -10.02 -3.57 -6.58
CA PHE A 69 -9.61 -3.71 -5.19
C PHE A 69 -10.56 -2.97 -4.26
N PRO A 70 -10.91 -3.56 -3.10
CA PRO A 70 -11.52 -2.79 -2.01
C PRO A 70 -10.59 -1.64 -1.61
N LEU A 71 -11.17 -0.47 -1.37
CA LEU A 71 -10.43 0.74 -1.02
C LEU A 71 -10.67 1.08 0.44
N TYR A 72 -9.60 1.27 1.19
CA TYR A 72 -9.69 1.63 2.60
C TYR A 72 -9.25 3.07 2.82
N PRO A 73 -10.10 3.91 3.44
CA PRO A 73 -9.78 5.31 3.64
C PRO A 73 -8.78 5.49 4.78
N PHE A 74 -8.07 6.61 4.75
CA PHE A 74 -7.30 7.08 5.88
C PHE A 74 -8.28 7.84 6.80
N ASP A 75 -8.91 7.10 7.70
CA ASP A 75 -9.98 7.62 8.57
C ASP A 75 -9.42 8.11 9.91
N LEU A 76 -10.32 8.48 10.82
CA LEU A 76 -9.92 8.99 12.14
C LEU A 76 -9.12 7.95 12.93
N SER A 77 -9.51 6.69 12.87
CA SER A 77 -8.79 5.62 13.56
C SER A 77 -7.34 5.53 13.06
N ALA A 78 -7.15 5.55 11.74
CA ALA A 78 -5.83 5.55 11.12
C ALA A 78 -5.05 6.82 11.48
N ALA A 79 -5.72 7.98 11.50
CA ALA A 79 -5.08 9.25 11.84
C ALA A 79 -4.54 9.26 13.27
N ARG A 80 -5.29 8.67 14.22
CA ARG A 80 -4.83 8.58 15.60
C ARG A 80 -3.58 7.71 15.73
N ILE A 81 -3.55 6.59 15.02
CA ILE A 81 -2.39 5.70 14.99
C ILE A 81 -1.21 6.39 14.31
N TYR A 82 -1.45 7.06 13.20
CA TYR A 82 -0.44 7.80 12.45
C TYR A 82 0.27 8.84 13.34
N ALA A 83 -0.50 9.64 14.07
CA ALA A 83 0.07 10.68 14.95
C ALA A 83 0.97 10.07 16.02
N LYS A 84 0.54 8.95 16.60
CA LYS A 84 1.31 8.27 17.65
C LYS A 84 2.59 7.66 17.10
N LEU A 85 2.51 6.98 15.95
CA LEU A 85 3.68 6.38 15.30
C LEU A 85 4.68 7.45 14.90
N TRP A 86 4.22 8.53 14.31
CA TRP A 86 5.06 9.65 13.90
C TRP A 86 5.83 10.21 15.10
N ALA A 87 5.14 10.48 16.21
CA ALA A 87 5.79 11.00 17.40
C ALA A 87 6.84 10.01 17.96
N ASN A 88 6.52 8.73 18.01
CA ASN A 88 7.42 7.71 18.52
C ASN A 88 8.66 7.55 17.64
N LEU A 89 8.49 7.51 16.33
CA LEU A 89 9.59 7.39 15.38
C LEU A 89 10.50 8.62 15.42
N ALA A 90 9.92 9.82 15.51
CA ALA A 90 10.68 11.05 15.61
C ALA A 90 11.58 11.04 16.85
N LYS A 91 11.08 10.56 17.99
CA LYS A 91 11.87 10.45 19.23
C LYS A 91 13.06 9.51 19.07
N LYS A 92 12.94 8.50 18.23
CA LYS A 92 14.01 7.53 17.95
C LYS A 92 14.93 7.96 16.82
N GLY A 93 14.65 9.11 16.19
CA GLY A 93 15.41 9.56 15.02
C GLY A 93 15.18 8.72 13.78
N VAL A 94 14.06 8.02 13.70
CA VAL A 94 13.73 7.18 12.56
C VAL A 94 12.81 7.94 11.62
N THR A 95 13.17 7.98 10.33
CA THR A 95 12.41 8.66 9.30
C THR A 95 11.75 7.64 8.37
N ILE A 96 10.45 7.80 8.14
CA ILE A 96 9.69 7.03 7.16
C ILE A 96 8.88 8.02 6.35
N GLY A 97 8.74 7.77 5.04
CA GLY A 97 7.94 8.62 4.17
C GLY A 97 6.49 8.72 4.69
N ALA A 98 5.90 9.91 4.55
CA ALA A 98 4.56 10.18 5.08
C ALA A 98 3.51 9.21 4.52
N HIS A 99 3.54 8.95 3.22
CA HIS A 99 2.57 8.05 2.59
C HIS A 99 2.72 6.61 3.10
N ASP A 100 3.95 6.10 3.23
CA ASP A 100 4.19 4.76 3.77
C ASP A 100 3.67 4.67 5.21
N LEU A 101 3.89 5.70 6.00
CA LEU A 101 3.41 5.74 7.37
C LEU A 101 1.87 5.79 7.42
N MET A 102 1.22 6.50 6.50
CA MET A 102 -0.25 6.52 6.40
C MET A 102 -0.80 5.15 6.01
N ILE A 103 -0.16 4.48 5.06
CA ILE A 103 -0.56 3.12 4.64
C ILE A 103 -0.42 2.15 5.81
N ALA A 104 0.70 2.20 6.51
CA ALA A 104 0.93 1.36 7.69
C ALA A 104 -0.11 1.63 8.78
N SER A 105 -0.44 2.89 9.02
CA SER A 105 -1.43 3.28 10.04
C SER A 105 -2.81 2.73 9.70
N THR A 106 -3.18 2.74 8.43
CA THR A 106 -4.44 2.15 7.95
C THR A 106 -4.46 0.65 8.20
N ALA A 107 -3.38 -0.05 7.86
CA ALA A 107 -3.26 -1.48 8.09
C ALA A 107 -3.38 -1.83 9.58
N ILE A 108 -2.70 -1.08 10.43
CA ILE A 108 -2.74 -1.29 11.89
C ILE A 108 -4.17 -1.08 12.41
N ALA A 109 -4.84 -0.02 11.96
CA ALA A 109 -6.21 0.27 12.37
C ALA A 109 -7.18 -0.85 12.01
N LEU A 110 -6.93 -1.53 10.89
CA LEU A 110 -7.76 -2.63 10.41
C LEU A 110 -7.35 -3.98 11.01
N GLY A 111 -6.18 -4.06 11.65
CA GLY A 111 -5.62 -5.34 12.07
C GLY A 111 -5.13 -6.19 10.90
N PHE A 112 -4.72 -5.54 9.81
CA PHE A 112 -4.24 -6.20 8.60
C PHE A 112 -2.71 -6.18 8.52
N SER A 113 -2.14 -7.12 7.77
CA SER A 113 -0.73 -7.07 7.43
C SER A 113 -0.54 -6.26 6.15
N ILE A 114 0.70 -5.83 5.92
CA ILE A 114 1.10 -5.15 4.68
C ILE A 114 1.88 -6.14 3.82
N VAL A 115 1.53 -6.20 2.54
CA VAL A 115 2.32 -6.91 1.53
C VAL A 115 3.00 -5.86 0.66
N THR A 116 4.31 -5.94 0.57
CA THR A 116 5.12 -4.94 -0.15
C THR A 116 6.28 -5.60 -0.89
N ALA A 117 6.67 -5.01 -2.01
CA ALA A 117 7.87 -5.44 -2.74
C ALA A 117 9.15 -4.86 -2.10
N ASP A 118 9.01 -3.83 -1.25
CA ASP A 118 10.13 -3.20 -0.55
C ASP A 118 9.81 -3.10 0.94
N VAL A 119 10.43 -3.98 1.73
CA VAL A 119 10.14 -4.11 3.17
C VAL A 119 10.90 -3.11 4.05
N ARG A 120 11.87 -2.36 3.49
CA ARG A 120 12.82 -1.56 4.29
C ARG A 120 12.15 -0.61 5.27
N ASP A 121 11.25 0.26 4.79
CA ASP A 121 10.61 1.26 5.64
C ASP A 121 9.57 0.64 6.55
N PHE A 122 8.77 -0.30 6.04
CA PHE A 122 7.73 -0.94 6.85
C PHE A 122 8.32 -1.78 7.99
N ASN A 123 9.49 -2.37 7.79
CA ASN A 123 10.16 -3.13 8.85
C ASN A 123 10.64 -2.26 10.02
N LYS A 124 10.70 -0.93 9.85
CA LYS A 124 11.00 0.01 10.94
C LYS A 124 9.82 0.20 11.88
N ILE A 125 8.63 -0.25 11.49
CA ILE A 125 7.39 -0.13 12.26
C ILE A 125 7.07 -1.48 12.86
N LYS A 126 7.37 -1.67 14.15
CA LYS A 126 7.16 -2.98 14.80
C LYS A 126 5.69 -3.32 15.05
N GLU A 127 4.81 -2.35 15.00
CA GLU A 127 3.38 -2.53 15.27
C GLU A 127 2.62 -3.15 14.10
N VAL A 128 3.23 -3.29 12.93
CA VAL A 128 2.59 -3.83 11.74
C VAL A 128 3.31 -5.10 11.26
N SER A 129 2.53 -6.10 10.85
CA SER A 129 3.08 -7.30 10.20
C SER A 129 3.36 -7.01 8.73
N VAL A 130 4.53 -7.41 8.27
CA VAL A 130 4.99 -7.13 6.90
C VAL A 130 5.31 -8.45 6.20
N GLU A 131 4.78 -8.62 4.99
CA GLU A 131 5.10 -9.74 4.10
C GLU A 131 5.74 -9.19 2.84
N LYS A 132 6.81 -9.85 2.40
CA LYS A 132 7.49 -9.45 1.18
C LYS A 132 6.80 -10.08 -0.03
N PHE A 133 6.49 -9.26 -1.03
CA PHE A 133 6.04 -9.72 -2.34
C PHE A 133 7.26 -9.92 -3.22
N VAL A 134 7.49 -11.16 -3.63
CA VAL A 134 8.65 -11.50 -4.45
C VAL A 134 8.28 -11.30 -5.92
N VAL A 135 8.99 -10.43 -6.60
CA VAL A 135 8.78 -10.11 -8.01
C VAL A 135 9.66 -10.95 -8.90
#